data_1a9356d987cf013ab7a32c93af02db0c
#
_entry.id   1a9356d987cf013ab7a32c93af02db0c
#
_cell.length_a   1.000
_cell.length_b   1.000
_cell.length_c   1.000
_cell.angle_alpha   90.00
_cell.angle_beta   90.00
_cell.angle_gamma   90.00
#
_symmetry.space_group_name_H-M   'P 1'
#
loop_
_entity.id
_entity.type
_entity.pdbx_description
1 polymer ?
#
loop_
_entity_poly.entity_id
_entity_poly.type
_entity_poly.pdbx_seq_one_letter_code
_entity_poly.pdbx_strand_id
1 'polypeptide(L)'
;MPKLMVLILGLILSFSLSANEKIRGHYKLVGNKPDSNSIKKVVFEEFINFGCSHCNKLHKASKDFRKKFADKIEFVDIPIVFKGQDDSPLRLYYVARKIGKGDLVKDELFKASFIHGVNVFDPGITNYLARSLGIRKEFQEEKDQQWVNQLIREGERKSLIYGVRGTPTVIIQQALKMDIGKYGSMDAFVKKVPETIEDLMQ
;
A
#
# COMPACT_ATOMS: atom_id res chain seq x y z
N MET A 1 40.60 -36.74 57.02
CA MET A 1 40.83 -35.70 55.99
C MET A 1 39.77 -35.82 54.92
N PRO A 2 38.71 -35.02 54.93
CA PRO A 2 37.68 -35.09 53.90
C PRO A 2 38.06 -34.17 52.71
N LYS A 3 38.00 -34.70 51.48
CA LYS A 3 38.21 -33.99 50.22
C LYS A 3 37.00 -33.14 49.91
N LEU A 4 37.20 -31.79 49.85
CA LEU A 4 36.22 -30.82 49.45
C LEU A 4 36.08 -30.86 47.94
N MET A 5 34.97 -31.34 47.41
CA MET A 5 34.64 -31.39 46.01
C MET A 5 33.89 -30.08 45.65
N VAL A 6 34.58 -29.14 45.03
CA VAL A 6 34.01 -27.86 44.55
C VAL A 6 33.26 -28.12 43.25
N LEU A 7 31.93 -28.08 43.32
CA LEU A 7 31.04 -28.12 42.14
C LEU A 7 30.99 -26.72 41.53
N ILE A 8 31.70 -26.50 40.40
CA ILE A 8 31.60 -25.28 39.60
C ILE A 8 30.35 -25.44 38.73
N LEU A 9 29.26 -24.79 39.14
CA LEU A 9 28.04 -24.66 38.34
C LEU A 9 28.26 -23.61 37.28
N GLY A 10 28.61 -24.05 36.08
CA GLY A 10 28.79 -23.14 34.89
C GLY A 10 27.44 -22.57 34.45
N LEU A 11 27.22 -21.29 34.77
CA LEU A 11 26.07 -20.51 34.28
C LEU A 11 26.30 -20.20 32.80
N ILE A 12 25.74 -21.01 31.90
CA ILE A 12 25.73 -20.72 30.48
C ILE A 12 24.73 -19.58 30.27
N LEU A 13 25.23 -18.33 30.25
CA LEU A 13 24.49 -17.20 29.73
C LEU A 13 24.30 -17.41 28.22
N SER A 14 23.12 -17.88 27.81
CA SER A 14 22.70 -17.88 26.43
C SER A 14 22.49 -16.44 26.03
N PHE A 15 23.53 -15.81 25.49
CA PHE A 15 23.40 -14.56 24.75
C PHE A 15 22.60 -14.88 23.48
N SER A 16 21.29 -14.61 23.49
CA SER A 16 20.50 -14.52 22.27
C SER A 16 21.05 -13.32 21.48
N LEU A 17 21.98 -13.60 20.55
CA LEU A 17 22.35 -12.64 19.53
C LEU A 17 21.07 -12.39 18.70
N SER A 18 20.35 -11.33 19.03
CA SER A 18 19.31 -10.78 18.14
C SER A 18 20.06 -10.30 16.90
N ALA A 19 20.20 -11.19 15.92
CA ALA A 19 20.72 -10.82 14.62
C ALA A 19 19.83 -9.70 14.10
N ASN A 20 20.41 -8.52 13.88
CA ASN A 20 19.76 -7.41 13.27
C ASN A 20 19.55 -7.76 11.78
N GLU A 21 18.56 -8.63 11.51
CA GLU A 21 18.32 -9.15 10.18
C GLU A 21 18.04 -8.00 9.23
N LYS A 22 18.85 -7.96 8.17
CA LYS A 22 18.77 -6.92 7.15
C LYS A 22 17.59 -7.23 6.24
N ILE A 23 16.54 -6.45 6.36
CA ILE A 23 15.38 -6.52 5.46
C ILE A 23 15.86 -6.27 4.02
N ARG A 24 15.64 -7.25 3.14
CA ARG A 24 16.02 -7.16 1.72
C ARG A 24 15.16 -6.13 0.99
N GLY A 25 15.72 -5.51 -0.03
CA GLY A 25 15.03 -4.56 -0.91
C GLY A 25 15.68 -3.18 -0.96
N HIS A 26 15.18 -2.36 -1.86
CA HIS A 26 15.59 -0.96 -2.01
C HIS A 26 14.55 -0.05 -1.38
N TYR A 27 14.85 0.50 -0.23
CA TYR A 27 13.93 1.38 0.50
C TYR A 27 14.66 2.47 1.29
N LYS A 28 13.90 3.47 1.74
CA LYS A 28 14.30 4.44 2.75
C LYS A 28 13.39 4.29 3.96
N LEU A 29 13.92 4.41 5.16
CA LEU A 29 13.11 4.50 6.37
C LEU A 29 12.39 5.86 6.42
N VAL A 30 11.09 5.83 6.61
CA VAL A 30 10.22 7.00 6.81
C VAL A 30 9.46 6.94 8.15
N GLY A 31 9.71 5.90 8.92
CA GLY A 31 9.23 5.63 10.27
C GLY A 31 10.24 4.81 11.06
N ASN A 32 9.83 4.31 12.22
CA ASN A 32 10.64 3.39 13.02
C ASN A 32 10.83 2.07 12.26
N LYS A 33 12.05 1.48 12.36
CA LYS A 33 12.29 0.15 11.78
C LYS A 33 11.25 -0.83 12.35
N PRO A 34 10.54 -1.59 11.49
CA PRO A 34 9.59 -2.58 11.96
C PRO A 34 10.24 -3.67 12.81
N ASP A 35 9.58 -4.09 13.87
CA ASP A 35 9.94 -5.28 14.63
C ASP A 35 9.23 -6.49 14.00
N SER A 36 9.98 -7.31 13.27
CA SER A 36 9.45 -8.49 12.57
C SER A 36 8.74 -9.47 13.49
N ASN A 37 9.18 -9.64 14.74
CA ASN A 37 8.56 -10.57 15.69
C ASN A 37 7.12 -10.22 16.06
N SER A 38 6.68 -8.98 15.81
CA SER A 38 5.35 -8.49 16.15
C SER A 38 4.38 -8.49 14.96
N ILE A 39 4.86 -8.74 13.74
CA ILE A 39 4.08 -8.59 12.50
C ILE A 39 3.31 -9.86 12.18
N LYS A 40 1.99 -9.83 12.38
CA LYS A 40 1.08 -10.91 11.96
C LYS A 40 0.64 -10.78 10.50
N LYS A 41 0.51 -9.56 10.01
CA LYS A 41 0.12 -9.23 8.65
C LYS A 41 0.85 -7.97 8.21
N VAL A 42 1.49 -8.01 7.06
CA VAL A 42 2.24 -6.87 6.53
C VAL A 42 1.28 -5.87 5.92
N VAL A 43 1.39 -4.60 6.28
CA VAL A 43 0.62 -3.52 5.64
C VAL A 43 1.39 -2.99 4.44
N PHE A 44 0.77 -3.05 3.27
CA PHE A 44 1.29 -2.56 1.99
C PHE A 44 0.43 -1.38 1.53
N GLU A 45 0.89 -0.16 1.77
CA GLU A 45 0.22 1.07 1.37
C GLU A 45 0.73 1.52 -0.01
N GLU A 46 -0.18 1.72 -0.95
CA GLU A 46 0.13 2.23 -2.29
C GLU A 46 -0.56 3.57 -2.51
N PHE A 47 0.22 4.65 -2.62
CA PHE A 47 -0.28 5.95 -3.05
C PHE A 47 -0.44 5.94 -4.56
N ILE A 48 -1.66 6.14 -5.03
CA ILE A 48 -2.03 6.07 -6.44
C ILE A 48 -2.67 7.37 -6.92
N ASN A 49 -2.54 7.63 -8.23
CA ASN A 49 -3.30 8.66 -8.93
C ASN A 49 -3.87 8.04 -10.20
N PHE A 50 -5.15 8.20 -10.43
CA PHE A 50 -5.84 7.54 -11.54
C PHE A 50 -5.47 8.08 -12.94
N GLY A 51 -4.77 9.22 -13.02
CA GLY A 51 -4.14 9.74 -14.24
C GLY A 51 -2.66 9.38 -14.39
N CYS A 52 -2.10 8.56 -13.49
CA CYS A 52 -0.70 8.19 -13.51
C CYS A 52 -0.45 6.88 -14.28
N SER A 53 0.28 6.96 -15.39
CA SER A 53 0.59 5.79 -16.24
C SER A 53 1.42 4.73 -15.50
N HIS A 54 2.33 5.14 -14.62
CA HIS A 54 3.11 4.22 -13.80
C HIS A 54 2.25 3.50 -12.75
N CYS A 55 1.23 4.17 -12.19
CA CYS A 55 0.25 3.52 -11.31
C CYS A 55 -0.56 2.45 -12.06
N ASN A 56 -1.00 2.76 -13.29
CA ASN A 56 -1.67 1.76 -14.14
C ASN A 56 -0.75 0.55 -14.45
N LYS A 57 0.54 0.78 -14.71
CA LYS A 57 1.51 -0.31 -14.92
C LYS A 57 1.68 -1.16 -13.65
N LEU A 58 1.87 -0.54 -12.49
CA LEU A 58 1.98 -1.26 -11.22
C LEU A 58 0.69 -2.01 -10.88
N HIS A 59 -0.47 -1.39 -11.09
CA HIS A 59 -1.76 -2.03 -10.88
C HIS A 59 -1.90 -3.32 -11.71
N LYS A 60 -1.53 -3.30 -13.00
CA LYS A 60 -1.56 -4.48 -13.87
C LYS A 60 -0.56 -5.55 -13.41
N ALA A 61 0.68 -5.16 -13.13
CA ALA A 61 1.74 -6.07 -12.71
C ALA A 61 1.45 -6.74 -11.36
N SER A 62 0.77 -6.04 -10.45
CA SER A 62 0.54 -6.52 -9.08
C SER A 62 -0.69 -7.41 -8.90
N LYS A 63 -1.53 -7.64 -9.91
CA LYS A 63 -2.78 -8.42 -9.75
C LYS A 63 -2.56 -9.81 -9.16
N ASP A 64 -1.65 -10.59 -9.74
CA ASP A 64 -1.36 -11.94 -9.27
C ASP A 64 -0.65 -11.93 -7.90
N PHE A 65 0.25 -10.96 -7.69
CA PHE A 65 0.90 -10.75 -6.40
C PHE A 65 -0.11 -10.45 -5.30
N ARG A 66 -1.02 -9.51 -5.51
CA ARG A 66 -2.08 -9.17 -4.55
C ARG A 66 -2.97 -10.38 -4.24
N LYS A 67 -3.35 -11.16 -5.25
CA LYS A 67 -4.15 -12.38 -5.07
C LYS A 67 -3.38 -13.44 -4.28
N LYS A 68 -2.10 -13.67 -4.64
CA LYS A 68 -1.26 -14.70 -4.01
C LYS A 68 -0.98 -14.42 -2.52
N PHE A 69 -0.86 -13.15 -2.15
CA PHE A 69 -0.45 -12.74 -0.80
C PHE A 69 -1.59 -12.12 0.03
N ALA A 70 -2.85 -12.23 -0.40
CA ALA A 70 -4.01 -11.64 0.28
C ALA A 70 -4.13 -12.00 1.76
N ASP A 71 -3.76 -13.24 2.13
CA ASP A 71 -3.82 -13.72 3.52
C ASP A 71 -2.70 -13.15 4.40
N LYS A 72 -1.55 -12.81 3.79
CA LYS A 72 -0.33 -12.35 4.46
C LYS A 72 -0.17 -10.83 4.44
N ILE A 73 -0.81 -10.17 3.50
CA ILE A 73 -0.65 -8.73 3.26
C ILE A 73 -2.01 -8.04 3.32
N GLU A 74 -2.07 -6.94 4.04
CA GLU A 74 -3.14 -5.97 3.94
C GLU A 74 -2.76 -4.93 2.88
N PHE A 75 -3.44 -4.97 1.72
CA PHE A 75 -3.25 -4.00 0.65
C PHE A 75 -4.15 -2.79 0.85
N VAL A 76 -3.53 -1.63 1.04
CA VAL A 76 -4.21 -0.35 1.26
C VAL A 76 -3.90 0.59 0.10
N ASP A 77 -4.84 0.78 -0.79
CA ASP A 77 -4.74 1.80 -1.83
C ASP A 77 -5.15 3.16 -1.27
N ILE A 78 -4.28 4.14 -1.44
CA ILE A 78 -4.47 5.53 -0.98
C ILE A 78 -4.47 6.43 -2.23
N PRO A 79 -5.64 6.65 -2.85
CA PRO A 79 -5.71 7.54 -3.99
C PRO A 79 -5.50 8.98 -3.55
N ILE A 80 -4.70 9.71 -4.34
CA ILE A 80 -4.39 11.13 -4.13
C ILE A 80 -4.58 11.93 -5.43
N VAL A 81 -4.85 13.21 -5.28
CA VAL A 81 -4.89 14.18 -6.39
C VAL A 81 -3.73 15.16 -6.30
N PHE A 82 -3.32 15.69 -7.44
CA PHE A 82 -2.35 16.77 -7.53
C PHE A 82 -3.05 18.11 -7.76
N LYS A 83 -2.32 19.19 -7.60
CA LYS A 83 -2.86 20.54 -7.81
C LYS A 83 -3.57 20.67 -9.17
N GLY A 84 -4.81 21.11 -9.14
CA GLY A 84 -5.64 21.31 -10.35
C GLY A 84 -6.46 20.08 -10.77
N GLN A 85 -6.35 18.96 -10.04
CA GLN A 85 -7.21 17.80 -10.23
C GLN A 85 -8.38 17.83 -9.25
N ASP A 86 -9.55 17.40 -9.69
CA ASP A 86 -10.73 17.21 -8.84
C ASP A 86 -10.65 15.88 -8.09
N ASP A 87 -11.23 15.81 -6.90
CA ASP A 87 -11.16 14.61 -6.05
C ASP A 87 -12.31 13.59 -6.32
N SER A 88 -13.16 13.84 -7.31
CA SER A 88 -14.32 12.98 -7.62
C SER A 88 -13.93 11.51 -7.88
N PRO A 89 -12.81 11.15 -8.54
CA PRO A 89 -12.43 9.75 -8.69
C PRO A 89 -12.02 9.09 -7.37
N LEU A 90 -11.48 9.86 -6.40
CA LEU A 90 -11.19 9.36 -5.06
C LEU A 90 -12.49 9.02 -4.33
N ARG A 91 -13.47 9.92 -4.41
CA ARG A 91 -14.81 9.73 -3.83
C ARG A 91 -15.49 8.50 -4.41
N LEU A 92 -15.46 8.34 -5.74
CA LEU A 92 -16.02 7.17 -6.41
C LEU A 92 -15.34 5.88 -5.94
N TYR A 93 -14.01 5.88 -5.87
CA TYR A 93 -13.25 4.73 -5.38
C TYR A 93 -13.59 4.36 -3.93
N TYR A 94 -13.64 5.33 -3.01
CA TYR A 94 -13.93 5.05 -1.61
C TYR A 94 -15.35 4.54 -1.39
N VAL A 95 -16.35 5.15 -2.05
CA VAL A 95 -17.74 4.66 -2.01
C VAL A 95 -17.81 3.23 -2.55
N ALA A 96 -17.20 2.95 -3.70
CA ALA A 96 -17.16 1.61 -4.27
C ALA A 96 -16.47 0.60 -3.35
N ARG A 97 -15.37 0.99 -2.69
CA ARG A 97 -14.66 0.14 -1.73
C ARG A 97 -15.55 -0.24 -0.55
N LYS A 98 -16.35 0.69 -0.02
CA LYS A 98 -17.28 0.43 1.07
C LYS A 98 -18.30 -0.66 0.73
N ILE A 99 -18.72 -0.75 -0.53
CA ILE A 99 -19.70 -1.75 -1.01
C ILE A 99 -19.05 -2.96 -1.71
N GLY A 100 -17.73 -3.18 -1.50
CA GLY A 100 -17.01 -4.33 -2.06
C GLY A 100 -16.70 -4.25 -3.56
N LYS A 101 -16.86 -3.08 -4.21
CA LYS A 101 -16.59 -2.85 -5.64
C LYS A 101 -15.33 -2.01 -5.91
N GLY A 102 -14.44 -1.86 -4.92
CA GLY A 102 -13.26 -1.00 -5.03
C GLY A 102 -12.34 -1.39 -6.17
N ASP A 103 -12.01 -2.68 -6.31
CA ASP A 103 -11.13 -3.16 -7.37
C ASP A 103 -11.74 -2.98 -8.76
N LEU A 104 -13.05 -3.20 -8.89
CA LEU A 104 -13.79 -2.97 -10.14
C LEU A 104 -13.70 -1.49 -10.56
N VAL A 105 -13.94 -0.57 -9.63
CA VAL A 105 -13.88 0.87 -9.91
C VAL A 105 -12.45 1.32 -10.18
N LYS A 106 -11.45 0.77 -9.47
CA LYS A 106 -10.03 1.03 -9.74
C LYS A 106 -9.67 0.62 -11.16
N ASP A 107 -10.08 -0.58 -11.61
CA ASP A 107 -9.87 -1.05 -12.99
C ASP A 107 -10.52 -0.11 -14.01
N GLU A 108 -11.76 0.28 -13.80
CA GLU A 108 -12.51 1.13 -14.75
C GLU A 108 -11.97 2.56 -14.80
N LEU A 109 -11.52 3.14 -13.69
CA LEU A 109 -10.86 4.45 -13.68
C LEU A 109 -9.54 4.42 -14.47
N PHE A 110 -8.72 3.37 -14.34
CA PHE A 110 -7.52 3.23 -15.15
C PHE A 110 -7.83 2.94 -16.63
N LYS A 111 -8.86 2.16 -16.94
CA LYS A 111 -9.31 1.95 -18.33
C LYS A 111 -9.80 3.27 -18.95
N ALA A 112 -10.61 4.03 -18.23
CA ALA A 112 -11.10 5.34 -18.69
C ALA A 112 -9.94 6.26 -19.04
N SER A 113 -8.92 6.37 -18.16
CA SER A 113 -7.75 7.22 -18.41
C SER A 113 -6.87 6.72 -19.56
N PHE A 114 -6.56 5.42 -19.62
CA PHE A 114 -5.46 4.91 -20.46
C PHE A 114 -5.89 4.07 -21.65
N ILE A 115 -7.15 3.65 -21.75
CA ILE A 115 -7.71 2.99 -22.93
C ILE A 115 -8.62 3.94 -23.68
N HIS A 116 -9.47 4.69 -22.96
CA HIS A 116 -10.43 5.59 -23.57
C HIS A 116 -9.95 7.05 -23.65
N GLY A 117 -8.82 7.39 -23.00
CA GLY A 117 -8.21 8.72 -23.06
C GLY A 117 -9.06 9.84 -22.44
N VAL A 118 -9.98 9.51 -21.52
CA VAL A 118 -10.85 10.49 -20.88
C VAL A 118 -10.23 11.02 -19.59
N ASN A 119 -10.53 12.28 -19.26
CA ASN A 119 -10.09 12.90 -18.03
C ASN A 119 -10.95 12.40 -16.85
N VAL A 120 -10.47 11.43 -16.08
CA VAL A 120 -11.20 10.87 -14.93
C VAL A 120 -11.36 11.86 -13.77
N PHE A 121 -10.66 13.00 -13.81
CA PHE A 121 -10.82 14.09 -12.83
C PHE A 121 -11.96 15.05 -13.21
N ASP A 122 -12.67 14.79 -14.30
CA ASP A 122 -13.92 15.45 -14.60
C ASP A 122 -15.06 14.78 -13.81
N PRO A 123 -15.79 15.53 -12.94
CA PRO A 123 -16.93 14.98 -12.19
C PRO A 123 -18.01 14.35 -13.06
N GLY A 124 -18.18 14.81 -14.30
CA GLY A 124 -19.11 14.22 -15.27
C GLY A 124 -18.73 12.80 -15.65
N ILE A 125 -17.42 12.53 -15.83
CA ILE A 125 -16.88 11.18 -16.11
C ILE A 125 -17.09 10.26 -14.92
N THR A 126 -16.81 10.71 -13.70
CA THR A 126 -17.03 9.88 -12.49
C THR A 126 -18.50 9.56 -12.26
N ASN A 127 -19.39 10.50 -12.51
CA ASN A 127 -20.85 10.28 -12.49
C ASN A 127 -21.31 9.28 -13.57
N TYR A 128 -20.73 9.36 -14.77
CA TYR A 128 -20.98 8.39 -15.83
C TYR A 128 -20.52 6.99 -15.43
N LEU A 129 -19.29 6.85 -14.91
CA LEU A 129 -18.74 5.57 -14.41
C LEU A 129 -19.60 5.00 -13.30
N ALA A 130 -20.00 5.79 -12.32
CA ALA A 130 -20.91 5.35 -11.25
C ALA A 130 -22.21 4.76 -11.79
N ARG A 131 -22.75 5.38 -12.84
CA ARG A 131 -23.98 4.89 -13.52
C ARG A 131 -23.72 3.58 -14.27
N SER A 132 -22.67 3.52 -15.07
CA SER A 132 -22.34 2.35 -15.90
C SER A 132 -22.03 1.10 -15.05
N LEU A 133 -21.48 1.31 -13.85
CA LEU A 133 -21.15 0.24 -12.90
C LEU A 133 -22.31 -0.12 -11.94
N GLY A 134 -23.48 0.50 -12.10
CA GLY A 134 -24.65 0.23 -11.30
C GLY A 134 -24.50 0.61 -9.82
N ILE A 135 -23.73 1.68 -9.53
CA ILE A 135 -23.52 2.20 -8.16
C ILE A 135 -23.86 3.70 -8.05
N ARG A 136 -24.68 4.19 -8.99
CA ARG A 136 -25.03 5.61 -9.02
C ARG A 136 -25.70 6.07 -7.73
N LYS A 137 -26.60 5.26 -7.20
CA LYS A 137 -27.36 5.60 -6.00
C LYS A 137 -26.41 5.77 -4.81
N GLU A 138 -25.64 4.76 -4.53
CA GLU A 138 -24.66 4.76 -3.42
C GLU A 138 -23.66 5.90 -3.57
N PHE A 139 -23.19 6.16 -4.80
CA PHE A 139 -22.27 7.24 -5.06
C PHE A 139 -22.88 8.62 -4.77
N GLN A 140 -24.12 8.88 -5.21
CA GLN A 140 -24.77 10.17 -4.96
C GLN A 140 -25.09 10.39 -3.47
N GLU A 141 -25.45 9.33 -2.74
CA GLU A 141 -25.79 9.41 -1.32
C GLU A 141 -24.56 9.55 -0.41
N GLU A 142 -23.41 9.00 -0.84
CA GLU A 142 -22.26 8.81 0.05
C GLU A 142 -21.06 9.70 -0.30
N LYS A 143 -20.90 10.17 -1.54
CA LYS A 143 -19.69 10.85 -2.01
C LYS A 143 -19.28 12.08 -1.21
N ASP A 144 -20.23 12.80 -0.60
CA ASP A 144 -20.01 14.03 0.17
C ASP A 144 -20.08 13.79 1.69
N GLN A 145 -20.25 12.55 2.12
CA GLN A 145 -20.33 12.20 3.53
C GLN A 145 -18.99 12.44 4.27
N GLN A 146 -19.09 12.68 5.57
CA GLN A 146 -17.95 13.00 6.42
C GLN A 146 -16.86 11.90 6.35
N TRP A 147 -17.25 10.64 6.32
CA TRP A 147 -16.31 9.53 6.28
C TRP A 147 -15.45 9.52 4.98
N VAL A 148 -16.03 9.89 3.82
CA VAL A 148 -15.26 10.03 2.57
C VAL A 148 -14.24 11.16 2.68
N ASN A 149 -14.70 12.31 3.18
CA ASN A 149 -13.83 13.47 3.41
C ASN A 149 -12.70 13.15 4.41
N GLN A 150 -12.97 12.31 5.42
CA GLN A 150 -11.95 11.85 6.38
C GLN A 150 -10.90 10.98 5.70
N LEU A 151 -11.30 10.02 4.83
CA LEU A 151 -10.35 9.17 4.09
C LEU A 151 -9.46 9.98 3.14
N ILE A 152 -10.03 10.98 2.45
CA ILE A 152 -9.25 11.86 1.58
C ILE A 152 -8.21 12.64 2.41
N ARG A 153 -8.63 13.30 3.49
CA ARG A 153 -7.70 14.04 4.38
C ARG A 153 -6.64 13.13 5.01
N GLU A 154 -6.99 11.90 5.36
CA GLU A 154 -6.04 10.92 5.87
C GLU A 154 -4.99 10.55 4.82
N GLY A 155 -5.39 10.35 3.57
CA GLY A 155 -4.48 10.12 2.45
C GLY A 155 -3.53 11.29 2.23
N GLU A 156 -4.04 12.52 2.27
CA GLU A 156 -3.23 13.75 2.18
C GLU A 156 -2.24 13.84 3.35
N ARG A 157 -2.69 13.63 4.58
CA ARG A 157 -1.86 13.64 5.77
C ARG A 157 -0.73 12.60 5.71
N LYS A 158 -1.06 11.36 5.34
CA LYS A 158 -0.06 10.30 5.15
C LYS A 158 0.93 10.65 4.04
N SER A 159 0.46 11.23 2.95
CA SER A 159 1.31 11.70 1.86
C SER A 159 2.37 12.70 2.33
N LEU A 160 1.99 13.63 3.20
CA LEU A 160 2.92 14.60 3.81
C LEU A 160 3.91 13.91 4.75
N ILE A 161 3.43 13.05 5.66
CA ILE A 161 4.27 12.33 6.63
C ILE A 161 5.33 11.48 5.94
N TYR A 162 4.95 10.74 4.89
CA TYR A 162 5.89 9.88 4.16
C TYR A 162 6.68 10.63 3.08
N GLY A 163 6.47 11.94 2.93
CA GLY A 163 7.14 12.76 1.90
C GLY A 163 6.87 12.21 0.49
N VAL A 164 5.61 11.90 0.19
CA VAL A 164 5.18 11.45 -1.15
C VAL A 164 5.29 12.61 -2.12
N ARG A 165 6.12 12.47 -3.15
CA ARG A 165 6.36 13.52 -4.18
C ARG A 165 5.83 13.13 -5.55
N GLY A 166 5.31 11.91 -5.68
CA GLY A 166 4.79 11.37 -6.94
C GLY A 166 4.19 9.99 -6.73
N THR A 167 3.58 9.47 -7.76
CA THR A 167 2.90 8.17 -7.75
C THR A 167 3.43 7.26 -8.87
N PRO A 168 3.45 5.92 -8.69
CA PRO A 168 3.12 5.25 -7.44
C PRO A 168 4.19 5.47 -6.37
N THR A 169 3.78 5.57 -5.10
CA THR A 169 4.68 5.45 -3.96
C THR A 169 4.19 4.30 -3.10
N VAL A 170 5.07 3.37 -2.75
CA VAL A 170 4.76 2.22 -1.91
C VAL A 170 5.43 2.37 -0.57
N ILE A 171 4.66 2.21 0.50
CA ILE A 171 5.14 2.18 1.88
C ILE A 171 4.78 0.81 2.46
N ILE A 172 5.77 0.09 2.98
CA ILE A 172 5.55 -1.21 3.63
C ILE A 172 5.70 -1.01 5.14
N GLN A 173 4.74 -1.54 5.89
CA GLN A 173 4.69 -1.53 7.35
C GLN A 173 4.86 -0.11 7.92
N GLN A 174 4.27 0.88 7.24
CA GLN A 174 4.29 2.30 7.63
C GLN A 174 5.71 2.89 7.84
N ALA A 175 6.74 2.18 7.39
CA ALA A 175 8.14 2.52 7.66
C ALA A 175 9.06 2.44 6.43
N LEU A 176 8.84 1.48 5.54
CA LEU A 176 9.74 1.23 4.42
C LEU A 176 9.19 1.88 3.15
N LYS A 177 9.66 3.08 2.81
CA LYS A 177 9.36 3.72 1.52
C LYS A 177 10.18 3.09 0.43
N MET A 178 9.55 2.29 -0.43
CA MET A 178 10.21 1.55 -1.49
C MET A 178 10.73 2.47 -2.59
N ASP A 179 11.98 2.24 -3.01
CA ASP A 179 12.59 2.91 -4.16
C ASP A 179 12.34 2.08 -5.42
N ILE A 180 11.12 2.19 -5.97
CA ILE A 180 10.66 1.38 -7.11
C ILE A 180 11.58 1.56 -8.33
N GLY A 181 12.14 2.76 -8.53
CA GLY A 181 13.04 3.05 -9.64
C GLY A 181 14.29 2.17 -9.67
N LYS A 182 14.79 1.73 -8.50
CA LYS A 182 15.96 0.85 -8.41
C LYS A 182 15.71 -0.60 -8.85
N TYR A 183 14.45 -0.97 -9.06
CA TYR A 183 14.11 -2.30 -9.59
C TYR A 183 14.07 -2.34 -11.13
N GLY A 184 14.20 -1.20 -11.80
CA GLY A 184 14.23 -1.09 -13.26
C GLY A 184 12.86 -1.15 -13.94
N SER A 185 11.90 -1.92 -13.42
CA SER A 185 10.52 -1.98 -13.92
C SER A 185 9.51 -2.30 -12.81
N MET A 186 8.22 -2.06 -13.07
CA MET A 186 7.14 -2.45 -12.15
C MET A 186 7.06 -3.98 -11.99
N ASP A 187 7.25 -4.73 -13.06
CA ASP A 187 7.26 -6.20 -13.01
C ASP A 187 8.43 -6.72 -12.16
N ALA A 188 9.63 -6.14 -12.31
CA ALA A 188 10.79 -6.49 -11.50
C ALA A 188 10.57 -6.15 -10.02
N PHE A 189 9.94 -4.99 -9.72
CA PHE A 189 9.55 -4.62 -8.36
C PHE A 189 8.59 -5.64 -7.76
N VAL A 190 7.48 -5.95 -8.45
CA VAL A 190 6.47 -6.91 -7.97
C VAL A 190 7.04 -8.32 -7.79
N LYS A 191 7.99 -8.73 -8.63
CA LYS A 191 8.68 -10.02 -8.51
C LYS A 191 9.60 -10.08 -7.29
N LYS A 192 10.19 -8.96 -6.88
CA LYS A 192 11.21 -8.88 -5.81
C LYS A 192 10.67 -8.43 -4.46
N VAL A 193 9.59 -7.66 -4.41
CA VAL A 193 9.02 -7.16 -3.15
C VAL A 193 8.59 -8.26 -2.17
N PRO A 194 8.22 -9.49 -2.59
CA PRO A 194 7.98 -10.60 -1.68
C PRO A 194 9.15 -10.90 -0.74
N GLU A 195 10.40 -10.72 -1.20
CA GLU A 195 11.60 -10.93 -0.35
C GLU A 195 11.61 -9.97 0.86
N THR A 196 11.24 -8.70 0.64
CA THR A 196 11.09 -7.70 1.72
C THR A 196 9.98 -8.09 2.71
N ILE A 197 8.88 -8.63 2.18
CA ILE A 197 7.73 -9.04 2.98
C ILE A 197 8.04 -10.28 3.81
N GLU A 198 8.74 -11.25 3.24
CA GLU A 198 9.19 -12.45 3.94
C GLU A 198 10.09 -12.10 5.12
N ASP A 199 11.05 -11.19 4.92
CA ASP A 199 11.96 -10.74 5.99
C ASP A 199 11.22 -9.99 7.12
N LEU A 200 10.06 -9.39 6.84
CA LEU A 200 9.20 -8.73 7.83
C LEU A 200 8.33 -9.72 8.62
N MET A 201 8.21 -10.96 8.17
CA MET A 201 7.32 -11.98 8.76
C MET A 201 8.11 -13.10 9.45
N GLN A 202 9.42 -12.98 9.56
CA GLN A 202 10.30 -13.88 10.31
C GLN A 202 10.37 -13.44 11.76
#